data_83f670e44b00c95ff85c23b18218da6d
#
_entry.id   83f670e44b00c95ff85c23b18218da6d
#
_cell.length_a   1.000
_cell.length_b   1.000
_cell.length_c   1.000
_cell.angle_alpha   90.00
_cell.angle_beta   90.00
_cell.angle_gamma   90.00
#
_symmetry.space_group_name_H-M   'P 1'
#
loop_
_entity.id
_entity.type
_entity.pdbx_description
1 polymer ?
#
loop_
_entity_poly.entity_id
_entity_poly.type
_entity_poly.pdbx_seq_one_letter_code
_entity_poly.pdbx_strand_id
1 'polypeptide(L)'
;LRLSAPVVEAGTLAFFDESGKPVLRVPRYDWRIKDPEGASLIPNAHGSFFHNTQQTGLMHSIVQDLETLDEHLLLMGAQGTGKNKIMDQVLELLDRPREYIQMNRDSTVGELLQRAYLEDGQLKYADSPLVRAIRCGRVMVVDEVDKCSASVSAVFKSLAERGELTLPDGRRVVPQG
;
A
#
# COMPACT_ATOMS: atom_id res chain seq x y z
N LEU A 1 7.60 -23.90 -5.71
CA LEU A 1 6.26 -24.29 -5.28
C LEU A 1 5.27 -23.83 -6.35
N ARG A 2 4.47 -24.75 -6.91
CA ARG A 2 3.37 -24.35 -7.79
C ARG A 2 2.13 -24.15 -6.94
N LEU A 3 1.53 -22.97 -7.07
CA LEU A 3 0.34 -22.55 -6.32
C LEU A 3 -0.87 -22.49 -7.25
N SER A 4 -2.02 -22.87 -6.75
CA SER A 4 -3.32 -22.60 -7.37
C SER A 4 -3.70 -21.13 -7.22
N ALA A 5 -4.70 -20.69 -7.99
CA ALA A 5 -5.25 -19.34 -7.81
C ALA A 5 -5.68 -19.13 -6.34
N PRO A 6 -5.48 -17.93 -5.77
CA PRO A 6 -5.91 -17.64 -4.40
C PRO A 6 -7.43 -17.75 -4.26
N VAL A 7 -7.87 -18.20 -3.11
CA VAL A 7 -9.30 -18.40 -2.80
C VAL A 7 -9.68 -17.54 -1.61
N VAL A 8 -10.82 -16.86 -1.71
CA VAL A 8 -11.41 -16.08 -0.61
C VAL A 8 -12.59 -16.85 -0.04
N GLU A 9 -12.47 -17.28 1.20
CA GLU A 9 -13.50 -18.05 1.91
C GLU A 9 -13.69 -17.52 3.34
N ALA A 10 -14.94 -17.30 3.74
CA ALA A 10 -15.32 -16.96 5.11
C ALA A 10 -14.45 -15.88 5.77
N GLY A 11 -14.11 -14.80 5.03
CA GLY A 11 -13.28 -13.72 5.57
C GLY A 11 -11.78 -14.04 5.65
N THR A 12 -11.32 -15.06 4.92
CA THR A 12 -9.92 -15.48 4.86
C THR A 12 -9.45 -15.55 3.41
N LEU A 13 -8.26 -15.04 3.13
CA LEU A 13 -7.54 -15.26 1.87
C LEU A 13 -6.60 -16.46 2.05
N ALA A 14 -6.70 -17.44 1.17
CA ALA A 14 -5.89 -18.66 1.23
C ALA A 14 -5.20 -18.96 -0.09
N PHE A 15 -3.96 -19.47 0.00
CA PHE A 15 -3.20 -20.03 -1.10
C PHE A 15 -2.98 -21.53 -0.86
N PHE A 16 -3.08 -22.32 -1.92
CA PHE A 16 -2.96 -23.77 -1.87
C PHE A 16 -1.89 -24.25 -2.83
N ASP A 17 -1.22 -25.34 -2.49
CA ASP A 17 -0.34 -26.06 -3.41
C ASP A 17 -1.15 -26.94 -4.40
N GLU A 18 -0.45 -27.61 -5.32
CA GLU A 18 -1.07 -28.50 -6.32
C GLU A 18 -1.79 -29.70 -5.69
N SER A 19 -1.47 -30.07 -4.45
CA SER A 19 -2.14 -31.15 -3.71
C SER A 19 -3.41 -30.68 -2.99
N GLY A 20 -3.74 -29.39 -3.05
CA GLY A 20 -4.86 -28.79 -2.34
C GLY A 20 -4.58 -28.52 -0.86
N LYS A 21 -3.30 -28.59 -0.43
CA LYS A 21 -2.91 -28.26 0.94
C LYS A 21 -2.73 -26.73 1.08
N PRO A 22 -3.28 -26.10 2.12
CA PRO A 22 -3.09 -24.68 2.35
C PRO A 22 -1.63 -24.35 2.69
N VAL A 23 -1.06 -23.40 1.98
CA VAL A 23 0.33 -22.92 2.16
C VAL A 23 0.35 -21.62 2.97
N LEU A 24 -0.62 -20.74 2.73
CA LEU A 24 -0.79 -19.47 3.45
C LEU A 24 -2.26 -19.21 3.67
N ARG A 25 -2.60 -18.75 4.87
CA ARG A 25 -3.94 -18.25 5.21
C ARG A 25 -3.79 -16.97 6.00
N VAL A 26 -4.45 -15.90 5.55
CA VAL A 26 -4.46 -14.61 6.22
C VAL A 26 -5.90 -14.11 6.38
N PRO A 27 -6.22 -13.43 7.48
CA PRO A 27 -7.54 -12.85 7.65
C PRO A 27 -7.75 -11.71 6.64
N ARG A 28 -8.97 -11.58 6.12
CA ARG A 28 -9.43 -10.36 5.46
C ARG A 28 -10.09 -9.47 6.48
N TYR A 29 -9.70 -8.23 6.51
CA TYR A 29 -10.31 -7.25 7.41
C TYR A 29 -11.49 -6.59 6.72
N ASP A 30 -12.58 -6.41 7.44
CA ASP A 30 -13.68 -5.58 6.96
C ASP A 30 -13.32 -4.09 7.18
N TRP A 31 -12.49 -3.59 6.27
CA TRP A 31 -12.07 -2.19 6.27
C TRP A 31 -13.23 -1.22 6.05
N ARG A 32 -14.35 -1.70 5.47
CA ARG A 32 -15.55 -0.88 5.27
C ARG A 32 -16.17 -0.45 6.58
N ILE A 33 -16.03 -1.27 7.62
CA ILE A 33 -16.47 -0.94 8.98
C ILE A 33 -15.44 -0.05 9.68
N LYS A 34 -14.14 -0.37 9.56
CA LYS A 34 -13.06 0.37 10.25
C LYS A 34 -12.78 1.75 9.66
N ASP A 35 -12.86 1.87 8.34
CA ASP A 35 -12.55 3.06 7.57
C ASP A 35 -13.54 3.22 6.42
N PRO A 36 -14.77 3.70 6.69
CA PRO A 36 -15.80 3.86 5.66
C PRO A 36 -15.36 4.78 4.51
N GLU A 37 -14.57 5.81 4.80
CA GLU A 37 -14.01 6.71 3.78
C GLU A 37 -12.99 5.98 2.90
N GLY A 38 -12.19 5.11 3.50
CA GLY A 38 -11.21 4.28 2.79
C GLY A 38 -11.82 3.18 1.94
N ALA A 39 -13.06 2.79 2.16
CA ALA A 39 -13.72 1.74 1.38
C ALA A 39 -13.75 2.03 -0.14
N SER A 40 -13.85 3.29 -0.52
CA SER A 40 -13.77 3.74 -1.92
C SER A 40 -12.37 3.65 -2.52
N LEU A 41 -11.35 3.50 -1.68
CA LEU A 41 -9.94 3.40 -2.05
C LEU A 41 -9.45 1.95 -2.16
N ILE A 42 -10.33 0.97 -1.90
CA ILE A 42 -10.03 -0.44 -2.19
C ILE A 42 -9.98 -0.60 -3.70
N PRO A 43 -8.85 -1.09 -4.26
CA PRO A 43 -8.74 -1.27 -5.69
C PRO A 43 -9.82 -2.20 -6.24
N ASN A 44 -10.24 -1.92 -7.47
CA ASN A 44 -11.13 -2.78 -8.23
C ASN A 44 -10.37 -3.29 -9.46
N ALA A 45 -9.75 -4.44 -9.34
CA ALA A 45 -8.95 -5.05 -10.40
C ALA A 45 -9.78 -5.89 -11.38
N HIS A 46 -11.13 -5.77 -11.33
CA HIS A 46 -12.05 -6.61 -12.09
C HIS A 46 -11.75 -6.70 -13.59
N GLY A 47 -11.67 -7.93 -14.07
CA GLY A 47 -11.79 -8.29 -15.48
C GLY A 47 -10.49 -8.37 -16.29
N SER A 48 -9.31 -8.13 -15.72
CA SER A 48 -8.05 -8.08 -16.48
C SER A 48 -6.89 -8.86 -15.86
N PHE A 49 -7.12 -9.62 -14.79
CA PHE A 49 -6.04 -10.36 -14.16
C PHE A 49 -6.11 -11.85 -14.50
N PHE A 50 -5.11 -12.34 -15.25
CA PHE A 50 -4.97 -13.75 -15.55
C PHE A 50 -4.00 -14.38 -14.56
N HIS A 51 -4.50 -15.30 -13.75
CA HIS A 51 -3.67 -16.05 -12.82
C HIS A 51 -2.74 -17.01 -13.56
N ASN A 52 -1.45 -16.73 -13.56
CA ASN A 52 -0.42 -17.69 -13.95
C ASN A 52 0.44 -18.03 -12.72
N THR A 53 1.19 -19.11 -12.81
CA THR A 53 2.00 -19.63 -11.70
C THR A 53 2.98 -18.61 -11.14
N GLN A 54 3.60 -17.78 -11.98
CA GLN A 54 4.55 -16.76 -11.55
C GLN A 54 3.86 -15.62 -10.79
N GLN A 55 2.74 -15.14 -11.33
CA GLN A 55 1.97 -14.08 -10.69
C GLN A 55 1.37 -14.54 -9.37
N THR A 56 0.83 -15.76 -9.31
CA THR A 56 0.32 -16.35 -8.08
C THR A 56 1.41 -16.49 -7.02
N GLY A 57 2.60 -16.93 -7.41
CA GLY A 57 3.76 -17.00 -6.51
C GLY A 57 4.18 -15.63 -5.98
N LEU A 58 4.20 -14.60 -6.83
CA LEU A 58 4.50 -13.23 -6.41
C LEU A 58 3.42 -12.67 -5.48
N MET A 59 2.13 -12.89 -5.79
CA MET A 59 1.03 -12.49 -4.91
C MET A 59 1.13 -13.15 -3.53
N HIS A 60 1.45 -14.45 -3.48
CA HIS A 60 1.67 -15.16 -2.23
C HIS A 60 2.78 -14.50 -1.40
N SER A 61 3.94 -14.19 -2.02
CA SER A 61 5.04 -13.52 -1.32
C SER A 61 4.64 -12.14 -0.80
N ILE A 62 3.97 -11.33 -1.62
CA ILE A 62 3.48 -10.01 -1.21
C ILE A 62 2.52 -10.12 -0.02
N VAL A 63 1.58 -11.06 -0.05
CA VAL A 63 0.62 -11.26 1.04
C VAL A 63 1.33 -11.74 2.31
N GLN A 64 2.30 -12.64 2.19
CA GLN A 64 3.10 -13.11 3.31
C GLN A 64 3.87 -11.96 3.97
N ASP A 65 4.56 -11.15 3.19
CA ASP A 65 5.35 -10.03 3.71
C ASP A 65 4.46 -8.99 4.39
N LEU A 66 3.34 -8.61 3.74
CA LEU A 66 2.43 -7.59 4.28
C LEU A 66 1.64 -8.04 5.51
N GLU A 67 1.12 -9.27 5.50
CA GLU A 67 0.12 -9.70 6.50
C GLU A 67 0.71 -10.59 7.59
N THR A 68 1.85 -11.23 7.34
CA THR A 68 2.46 -12.15 8.30
C THR A 68 3.73 -11.59 8.89
N LEU A 69 4.54 -10.89 8.09
CA LEU A 69 5.83 -10.36 8.51
C LEU A 69 5.78 -8.87 8.84
N ASP A 70 4.69 -8.18 8.47
CA ASP A 70 4.50 -6.72 8.64
C ASP A 70 5.67 -5.92 8.04
N GLU A 71 6.11 -6.32 6.85
CA GLU A 71 7.26 -5.73 6.18
C GLU A 71 6.87 -4.74 5.09
N HIS A 72 7.74 -3.76 4.87
CA HIS A 72 7.65 -2.87 3.71
C HIS A 72 8.18 -3.56 2.46
N LEU A 73 7.52 -3.31 1.32
CA LEU A 73 7.83 -3.97 0.05
C LEU A 73 8.46 -3.02 -0.96
N LEU A 74 9.47 -3.51 -1.68
CA LEU A 74 10.02 -2.85 -2.85
C LEU A 74 9.85 -3.75 -4.09
N LEU A 75 8.92 -3.39 -4.97
CA LEU A 75 8.68 -4.10 -6.23
C LEU A 75 9.57 -3.53 -7.34
N MET A 76 10.59 -4.28 -7.74
CA MET A 76 11.50 -3.91 -8.82
C MET A 76 11.15 -4.64 -10.13
N GLY A 77 11.32 -3.95 -11.25
CA GLY A 77 11.09 -4.52 -12.58
C GLY A 77 10.89 -3.45 -13.64
N ALA A 78 11.00 -3.85 -14.90
CA ALA A 78 10.82 -2.96 -16.04
C ALA A 78 9.43 -2.29 -16.04
N GLN A 79 9.32 -1.13 -16.69
CA GLN A 79 8.05 -0.46 -16.90
C GLN A 79 7.12 -1.38 -17.72
N GLY A 80 5.83 -1.38 -17.40
CA GLY A 80 4.84 -2.21 -18.10
C GLY A 80 4.75 -3.67 -17.66
N THR A 81 5.54 -4.14 -16.69
CA THR A 81 5.49 -5.54 -16.20
C THR A 81 4.28 -5.85 -15.29
N GLY A 82 3.40 -4.87 -15.07
CA GLY A 82 2.17 -5.08 -14.31
C GLY A 82 2.33 -5.03 -12.79
N LYS A 83 3.40 -4.44 -12.25
CA LYS A 83 3.62 -4.30 -10.79
C LYS A 83 2.41 -3.70 -10.07
N ASN A 84 1.87 -2.60 -10.59
CA ASN A 84 0.70 -1.95 -9.99
C ASN A 84 -0.56 -2.82 -10.06
N LYS A 85 -0.76 -3.55 -11.17
CA LYS A 85 -1.90 -4.48 -11.30
C LYS A 85 -1.84 -5.62 -10.30
N ILE A 86 -0.66 -6.19 -10.07
CA ILE A 86 -0.47 -7.26 -9.07
C ILE A 86 -0.76 -6.70 -7.67
N MET A 87 -0.25 -5.50 -7.36
CA MET A 87 -0.51 -4.86 -6.07
C MET A 87 -2.00 -4.57 -5.87
N ASP A 88 -2.67 -4.03 -6.89
CA ASP A 88 -4.11 -3.77 -6.86
C ASP A 88 -4.92 -5.07 -6.66
N GLN A 89 -4.54 -6.15 -7.34
CA GLN A 89 -5.18 -7.45 -7.16
C GLN A 89 -5.00 -8.00 -5.75
N VAL A 90 -3.79 -7.88 -5.18
CA VAL A 90 -3.54 -8.31 -3.79
C VAL A 90 -4.39 -7.50 -2.81
N LEU A 91 -4.43 -6.18 -2.95
CA LEU A 91 -5.20 -5.32 -2.04
C LEU A 91 -6.71 -5.52 -2.18
N GLU A 92 -7.22 -5.80 -3.38
CA GLU A 92 -8.61 -6.20 -3.59
C GLU A 92 -8.93 -7.52 -2.88
N LEU A 93 -8.07 -8.54 -3.03
CA LEU A 93 -8.25 -9.84 -2.37
C LEU A 93 -8.21 -9.74 -0.85
N LEU A 94 -7.37 -8.85 -0.30
CA LEU A 94 -7.28 -8.56 1.13
C LEU A 94 -8.38 -7.63 1.64
N ASP A 95 -9.14 -6.99 0.74
CA ASP A 95 -10.12 -5.94 1.05
C ASP A 95 -9.47 -4.73 1.74
N ARG A 96 -8.21 -4.38 1.37
CA ARG A 96 -7.44 -3.29 1.99
C ARG A 96 -7.45 -2.01 1.16
N PRO A 97 -7.80 -0.86 1.77
CA PRO A 97 -7.71 0.42 1.10
C PRO A 97 -6.27 0.85 0.89
N ARG A 98 -6.01 1.52 -0.23
CA ARG A 98 -4.71 2.11 -0.54
C ARG A 98 -4.79 3.59 -0.81
N GLU A 99 -3.79 4.31 -0.35
CA GLU A 99 -3.43 5.62 -0.89
C GLU A 99 -2.34 5.43 -1.95
N TYR A 100 -2.34 6.28 -2.97
CA TYR A 100 -1.41 6.18 -4.08
C TYR A 100 -0.75 7.52 -4.35
N ILE A 101 0.56 7.51 -4.60
CA ILE A 101 1.31 8.66 -5.07
C ILE A 101 2.30 8.22 -6.14
N GLN A 102 2.38 8.98 -7.22
CA GLN A 102 3.42 8.82 -8.23
C GLN A 102 4.49 9.88 -8.03
N MET A 103 5.73 9.45 -7.90
CA MET A 103 6.87 10.34 -7.70
C MET A 103 7.46 10.79 -9.04
N ASN A 104 8.04 11.97 -9.04
CA ASN A 104 8.78 12.51 -10.16
C ASN A 104 9.97 13.34 -9.63
N ARG A 105 10.76 13.90 -10.54
CA ARG A 105 11.97 14.67 -10.19
C ARG A 105 11.68 15.97 -9.44
N ASP A 106 10.49 16.52 -9.66
CA ASP A 106 10.04 17.79 -9.07
C ASP A 106 9.27 17.60 -7.76
N SER A 107 9.03 16.34 -7.37
CA SER A 107 8.35 16.01 -6.12
C SER A 107 9.13 16.53 -4.92
N THR A 108 8.45 17.29 -4.06
CA THR A 108 9.05 17.91 -2.88
C THR A 108 8.60 17.22 -1.58
N VAL A 109 9.40 17.36 -0.53
CA VAL A 109 9.04 16.87 0.81
C VAL A 109 7.77 17.56 1.32
N GLY A 110 7.58 18.85 1.02
CA GLY A 110 6.38 19.59 1.40
C GLY A 110 5.11 18.96 0.81
N GLU A 111 5.09 18.68 -0.49
CA GLU A 111 3.95 18.04 -1.16
C GLU A 111 3.71 16.62 -0.68
N LEU A 112 4.80 15.89 -0.35
CA LEU A 112 4.71 14.54 0.19
C LEU A 112 4.02 14.51 1.57
N LEU A 113 4.21 15.54 2.39
CA LEU A 113 3.69 15.58 3.76
C LEU A 113 2.35 16.29 3.85
N GLN A 114 2.27 17.52 3.37
CA GLN A 114 1.06 18.34 3.48
C GLN A 114 0.97 19.34 2.32
N ARG A 115 -0.24 19.55 1.85
CA ARG A 115 -0.52 20.63 0.88
C ARG A 115 -1.01 21.85 1.62
N ALA A 116 -0.26 22.96 1.52
CA ALA A 116 -0.72 24.24 2.00
C ALA A 116 -1.74 24.87 1.04
N TYR A 117 -2.81 25.47 1.54
CA TYR A 117 -3.81 26.20 0.77
C TYR A 117 -4.33 27.39 1.57
N LEU A 118 -4.87 28.38 0.86
CA LEU A 118 -5.48 29.56 1.47
C LEU A 118 -7.01 29.37 1.52
N GLU A 119 -7.58 29.54 2.70
CA GLU A 119 -9.02 29.56 2.92
C GLU A 119 -9.37 30.70 3.86
N ASP A 120 -10.27 31.58 3.43
CA ASP A 120 -10.66 32.79 4.17
C ASP A 120 -9.48 33.70 4.60
N GLY A 121 -8.45 33.80 3.74
CA GLY A 121 -7.23 34.56 4.00
C GLY A 121 -6.28 33.92 5.03
N GLN A 122 -6.56 32.74 5.51
CA GLN A 122 -5.72 31.96 6.41
C GLN A 122 -5.02 30.81 5.71
N LEU A 123 -3.75 30.59 6.05
CA LEU A 123 -3.00 29.43 5.56
C LEU A 123 -3.48 28.17 6.29
N LYS A 124 -3.99 27.21 5.54
CA LYS A 124 -4.40 25.89 6.05
C LYS A 124 -3.58 24.79 5.41
N TYR A 125 -3.52 23.65 6.08
CA TYR A 125 -2.79 22.47 5.62
C TYR A 125 -3.74 21.28 5.46
N ALA A 126 -3.74 20.65 4.29
CA ALA A 126 -4.41 19.39 4.04
C ALA A 126 -3.39 18.23 4.10
N ASP A 127 -3.78 17.15 4.75
CA ASP A 127 -2.95 15.96 4.83
C ASP A 127 -2.78 15.32 3.43
N SER A 128 -1.55 14.98 3.10
CA SER A 128 -1.22 14.27 1.87
C SER A 128 -1.77 12.84 1.89
N PRO A 129 -1.74 12.11 0.73
CA PRO A 129 -2.03 10.67 0.71
C PRO A 129 -1.16 9.89 1.71
N LEU A 130 0.13 10.22 1.84
CA LEU A 130 1.03 9.56 2.80
C LEU A 130 0.54 9.75 4.25
N VAL A 131 0.21 10.97 4.64
CA VAL A 131 -0.24 11.27 6.00
C VAL A 131 -1.59 10.60 6.28
N ARG A 132 -2.52 10.59 5.31
CA ARG A 132 -3.79 9.86 5.45
C ARG A 132 -3.58 8.36 5.59
N ALA A 133 -2.69 7.77 4.76
CA ALA A 133 -2.37 6.34 4.86
C ALA A 133 -1.90 5.98 6.28
N ILE A 134 -0.97 6.73 6.83
CA ILE A 134 -0.43 6.49 8.18
C ILE A 134 -1.53 6.65 9.24
N ARG A 135 -2.34 7.72 9.18
CA ARG A 135 -3.39 7.98 10.18
C ARG A 135 -4.50 6.95 10.20
N CYS A 136 -4.86 6.44 9.02
CA CYS A 136 -5.97 5.50 8.86
C CYS A 136 -5.52 4.03 8.78
N GLY A 137 -4.21 3.76 8.80
CA GLY A 137 -3.68 2.40 8.65
C GLY A 137 -3.87 1.82 7.24
N ARG A 138 -3.98 2.69 6.22
CA ARG A 138 -4.11 2.29 4.81
C ARG A 138 -2.77 1.90 4.23
N VAL A 139 -2.77 1.04 3.22
CA VAL A 139 -1.54 0.74 2.47
C VAL A 139 -1.14 1.94 1.64
N MET A 140 0.11 2.38 1.75
CA MET A 140 0.66 3.44 0.90
C MET A 140 1.42 2.82 -0.27
N VAL A 141 0.97 3.09 -1.49
CA VAL A 141 1.66 2.70 -2.72
C VAL A 141 2.39 3.90 -3.31
N VAL A 142 3.71 3.80 -3.38
CA VAL A 142 4.58 4.83 -3.95
C VAL A 142 5.13 4.32 -5.28
N ASP A 143 4.69 4.91 -6.38
CA ASP A 143 5.15 4.54 -7.72
C ASP A 143 6.33 5.42 -8.15
N GLU A 144 7.21 4.86 -8.97
CA GLU A 144 8.38 5.55 -9.52
C GLU A 144 9.28 6.21 -8.45
N VAL A 145 9.43 5.54 -7.29
CA VAL A 145 10.25 6.05 -6.16
C VAL A 145 11.71 6.31 -6.55
N ASP A 146 12.22 5.64 -7.58
CA ASP A 146 13.57 5.83 -8.14
C ASP A 146 13.76 7.20 -8.81
N LYS A 147 12.67 7.89 -9.14
CA LYS A 147 12.71 9.21 -9.78
C LYS A 147 12.75 10.37 -8.79
N CYS A 148 12.46 10.14 -7.52
CA CYS A 148 12.42 11.21 -6.53
C CYS A 148 13.80 11.67 -6.07
N SER A 149 13.84 12.86 -5.47
CA SER A 149 15.07 13.43 -4.90
C SER A 149 15.54 12.67 -3.66
N ALA A 150 16.81 12.78 -3.30
CA ALA A 150 17.38 12.17 -2.10
C ALA A 150 16.66 12.63 -0.80
N SER A 151 16.21 13.89 -0.75
CA SER A 151 15.46 14.42 0.40
C SER A 151 14.09 13.72 0.58
N VAL A 152 13.39 13.45 -0.50
CA VAL A 152 12.13 12.71 -0.48
C VAL A 152 12.37 11.25 -0.13
N SER A 153 13.40 10.61 -0.69
CA SER A 153 13.77 9.24 -0.34
C SER A 153 14.11 9.09 1.15
N ALA A 154 14.74 10.11 1.76
CA ALA A 154 15.07 10.11 3.18
C ALA A 154 13.81 10.10 4.08
N VAL A 155 12.70 10.69 3.65
CA VAL A 155 11.42 10.62 4.38
C VAL A 155 10.90 9.20 4.41
N PHE A 156 10.87 8.51 3.25
CA PHE A 156 10.45 7.10 3.20
C PHE A 156 11.34 6.19 4.03
N LYS A 157 12.67 6.42 3.97
CA LYS A 157 13.61 5.68 4.80
C LYS A 157 13.35 5.88 6.30
N SER A 158 13.13 7.12 6.73
CA SER A 158 12.83 7.43 8.13
C SER A 158 11.53 6.75 8.60
N LEU A 159 10.50 6.75 7.75
CA LEU A 159 9.24 6.05 8.03
C LEU A 159 9.44 4.54 8.13
N ALA A 160 10.15 3.93 7.17
CA ALA A 160 10.38 2.49 7.16
C ALA A 160 11.23 2.01 8.35
N GLU A 161 12.22 2.81 8.78
CA GLU A 161 13.14 2.41 9.86
C GLU A 161 12.63 2.76 11.26
N ARG A 162 11.91 3.86 11.41
CA ARG A 162 11.54 4.42 12.72
C ARG A 162 10.04 4.56 12.95
N GLY A 163 9.24 4.51 11.89
CA GLY A 163 7.80 4.81 11.96
C GLY A 163 7.48 6.27 12.29
N GLU A 164 8.48 7.16 12.34
CA GLU A 164 8.30 8.54 12.79
C GLU A 164 8.35 9.55 11.66
N LEU A 165 7.51 10.58 11.77
CA LEU A 165 7.45 11.67 10.81
C LEU A 165 7.07 12.98 11.51
N THR A 166 7.76 14.08 11.16
CA THR A 166 7.39 15.42 11.59
C THR A 166 6.76 16.17 10.42
N LEU A 167 5.57 16.73 10.64
CA LEU A 167 4.81 17.44 9.62
C LEU A 167 5.17 18.94 9.62
N PRO A 168 4.98 19.65 8.48
CA PRO A 168 5.22 21.09 8.38
C PRO A 168 4.43 21.94 9.37
N ASP A 169 3.26 21.49 9.82
CA ASP A 169 2.44 22.15 10.83
C ASP A 169 2.90 21.87 12.28
N GLY A 170 4.00 21.13 12.47
CA GLY A 170 4.59 20.80 13.77
C GLY A 170 4.01 19.54 14.43
N ARG A 171 2.99 18.92 13.87
CA ARG A 171 2.50 17.60 14.35
C ARG A 171 3.58 16.53 14.14
N ARG A 172 3.66 15.60 15.08
CA ARG A 172 4.50 14.39 14.94
C ARG A 172 3.60 13.16 14.78
N VAL A 173 3.95 12.34 13.81
CA VAL A 173 3.42 10.99 13.66
C VAL A 173 4.43 10.06 14.33
N VAL A 174 3.96 9.23 15.24
CA VAL A 174 4.76 8.25 15.98
C VAL A 174 4.03 6.91 15.99
N PRO A 175 4.75 5.78 16.05
CA PRO A 175 4.12 4.48 16.20
C PRO A 175 3.22 4.46 17.44
N GLN A 176 2.05 3.85 17.34
CA GLN A 176 1.25 3.51 18.51
C GLN A 176 1.85 2.24 19.08
N GLY A 177 2.38 2.32 20.33
CA GLY A 177 2.88 1.18 21.07
C GLY A 177 1.79 0.16 21.44
#